data_0c99dff4dfd2f7e21be466e1994baf0c
#
_entry.id   0c99dff4dfd2f7e21be466e1994baf0c
#
_cell.length_a   1.000
_cell.length_b   1.000
_cell.length_c   1.000
_cell.angle_alpha   90.00
_cell.angle_beta   90.00
_cell.angle_gamma   90.00
#
_symmetry.space_group_name_H-M   'P 1'
#
loop_
_entity.id
_entity.type
_entity.pdbx_description
1 polymer ?
#
loop_
_entity_poly.entity_id
_entity_poly.type
_entity_poly.pdbx_seq_one_letter_code
_entity_poly.pdbx_strand_id
1 'polypeptide(L)'
;MVEKTMDKIVALAKSRGFVYPGSEIYGGLANTWDYGNLGVELKNNVKKAWWKKFVQESPYNVGVDCAILMNPQTWIASGHLGGFSDPLMDCKECNERFRADKLIEDYAQENGIELEGSVDAWSKEQMSAYIEEHDIKCPSCGKHNFTEIREFNLMFKTFQGVTEDAKNVVYLRPETAQGIFVNFKNVQRTSRKKIPFGIAQIGKSFRNEITPGNFTFRTREFEQMELEFFCEPGTDLEWFNYWKSFCLNWLSSLGLKDDEVRYRDHDAEELSFYSKATTDVEFLFPFGWGELWGIADRTDYDLTQHQEVSKQDLTYFDDEKKEKYIPYVIEPSLGADRMVLAFLCSAYDEEELEGGDTRTVLHFHPALAPVKIGVLPLSKKLNEGSEKVYAMLSKYYNCEFDDRGNIGKRYRRQDEIGTPFCVTYDFDSETDGCVTVRDRDTMEQERVAIADLDKYFDEKFAF
;
A
#
# COMPACT_ATOMS: atom_id res chain seq x y z
N MET A 1 -0.16 11.54 -25.12
CA MET A 1 0.26 11.07 -23.78
C MET A 1 1.43 10.13 -23.99
N VAL A 2 2.50 10.32 -23.24
CA VAL A 2 3.66 9.42 -23.31
C VAL A 2 3.26 8.09 -22.67
N GLU A 3 3.71 6.98 -23.26
CA GLU A 3 3.45 5.64 -22.73
C GLU A 3 4.16 5.47 -21.38
N LYS A 4 3.40 5.27 -20.33
CA LYS A 4 3.89 4.97 -18.98
C LYS A 4 4.22 3.47 -18.90
N THR A 5 5.49 3.12 -18.78
CA THR A 5 5.93 1.73 -18.63
C THR A 5 6.50 1.50 -17.23
N MET A 6 6.42 0.26 -16.73
CA MET A 6 7.05 -0.09 -15.46
C MET A 6 8.55 0.18 -15.47
N ASP A 7 9.23 -0.05 -16.58
CA ASP A 7 10.68 0.19 -16.70
C ASP A 7 11.04 1.67 -16.46
N LYS A 8 10.27 2.60 -17.03
CA LYS A 8 10.49 4.05 -16.81
C LYS A 8 10.27 4.43 -15.35
N ILE A 9 9.21 3.93 -14.74
CA ILE A 9 8.86 4.21 -13.32
C ILE A 9 9.91 3.62 -12.39
N VAL A 10 10.32 2.38 -12.61
CA VAL A 10 11.36 1.71 -11.82
C VAL A 10 12.71 2.42 -11.97
N ALA A 11 13.08 2.82 -13.20
CA ALA A 11 14.31 3.56 -13.46
C ALA A 11 14.34 4.91 -12.74
N LEU A 12 13.22 5.66 -12.78
CA LEU A 12 13.07 6.92 -12.05
C LEU A 12 13.17 6.67 -10.54
N ALA A 13 12.39 5.70 -10.01
CA ALA A 13 12.36 5.38 -8.60
C ALA A 13 13.74 5.04 -8.03
N LYS A 14 14.52 4.22 -8.74
CA LYS A 14 15.89 3.87 -8.36
C LYS A 14 16.84 5.07 -8.46
N SER A 15 16.81 5.79 -9.58
CA SER A 15 17.77 6.88 -9.83
C SER A 15 17.54 8.09 -8.94
N ARG A 16 16.32 8.30 -8.43
CA ARG A 16 15.95 9.44 -7.57
C ARG A 16 15.85 9.10 -6.09
N GLY A 17 16.10 7.88 -5.70
CA GLY A 17 16.13 7.50 -4.29
C GLY A 17 14.76 7.23 -3.67
N PHE A 18 13.81 6.79 -4.47
CA PHE A 18 12.53 6.29 -3.94
C PHE A 18 12.66 4.86 -3.45
N VAL A 19 13.21 3.97 -4.27
CA VAL A 19 13.33 2.54 -3.92
C VAL A 19 14.64 1.99 -4.47
N TYR A 20 15.33 1.19 -3.66
CA TYR A 20 16.54 0.47 -4.02
C TYR A 20 16.34 -1.04 -3.91
N PRO A 21 17.09 -1.87 -4.67
CA PRO A 21 17.16 -3.31 -4.38
C PRO A 21 17.68 -3.55 -2.97
N GLY A 22 16.98 -4.39 -2.20
CA GLY A 22 17.40 -4.72 -0.83
C GLY A 22 18.73 -5.45 -0.82
N SER A 23 19.69 -5.01 0.01
CA SER A 23 21.04 -5.61 0.13
C SER A 23 21.83 -5.62 -1.18
N GLU A 24 21.69 -4.61 -2.02
CA GLU A 24 22.25 -4.52 -3.38
C GLU A 24 23.77 -4.79 -3.44
N ILE A 25 24.53 -4.35 -2.44
CA ILE A 25 25.99 -4.54 -2.37
C ILE A 25 26.42 -6.02 -2.29
N TYR A 26 25.50 -6.92 -1.93
CA TYR A 26 25.69 -8.37 -1.89
C TYR A 26 25.01 -9.10 -3.06
N GLY A 27 24.61 -8.38 -4.10
CA GLY A 27 23.85 -8.92 -5.23
C GLY A 27 22.34 -8.92 -5.04
N GLY A 28 21.87 -8.35 -3.92
CA GLY A 28 20.46 -8.26 -3.61
C GLY A 28 19.84 -9.55 -3.07
N LEU A 29 18.59 -9.43 -2.63
CA LEU A 29 17.70 -10.56 -2.34
C LEU A 29 16.46 -10.39 -3.22
N ALA A 30 16.11 -11.43 -3.97
CA ALA A 30 15.03 -11.35 -4.97
C ALA A 30 13.71 -10.82 -4.37
N ASN A 31 13.16 -9.80 -5.04
CA ASN A 31 11.92 -9.11 -4.66
C ASN A 31 11.91 -8.56 -3.23
N THR A 32 13.07 -8.10 -2.77
CA THR A 32 13.24 -7.36 -1.53
C THR A 32 13.69 -5.94 -1.88
N TRP A 33 13.04 -4.94 -1.30
CA TRP A 33 13.21 -3.55 -1.66
C TRP A 33 13.41 -2.68 -0.42
N ASP A 34 14.34 -1.74 -0.50
CA ASP A 34 14.57 -0.72 0.50
C ASP A 34 13.99 0.61 0.01
N TYR A 35 13.24 1.30 0.87
CA TYR A 35 12.81 2.67 0.59
C TYR A 35 13.97 3.63 0.84
N GLY A 36 14.35 4.37 -0.19
CA GLY A 36 15.39 5.41 -0.09
C GLY A 36 14.89 6.67 0.60
N ASN A 37 15.74 7.71 0.57
CA ASN A 37 15.45 8.98 1.25
C ASN A 37 14.14 9.66 0.79
N LEU A 38 13.78 9.59 -0.48
CA LEU A 38 12.49 10.12 -0.96
C LEU A 38 11.35 9.11 -0.77
N GLY A 39 11.64 7.84 -0.93
CA GLY A 39 10.63 6.77 -0.79
C GLY A 39 10.09 6.66 0.62
N VAL A 40 10.95 6.77 1.65
CA VAL A 40 10.51 6.72 3.05
C VAL A 40 9.60 7.90 3.40
N GLU A 41 9.91 9.10 2.88
CA GLU A 41 9.08 10.28 3.09
C GLU A 41 7.72 10.15 2.39
N LEU A 42 7.70 9.68 1.12
CA LEU A 42 6.46 9.41 0.40
C LEU A 42 5.60 8.38 1.14
N LYS A 43 6.18 7.28 1.55
CA LYS A 43 5.49 6.21 2.29
C LYS A 43 4.94 6.70 3.64
N ASN A 44 5.72 7.49 4.37
CA ASN A 44 5.27 8.09 5.62
C ASN A 44 4.13 9.10 5.40
N ASN A 45 4.18 9.89 4.34
CA ASN A 45 3.11 10.83 4.00
C ASN A 45 1.81 10.07 3.64
N VAL A 46 1.89 8.97 2.88
CA VAL A 46 0.74 8.11 2.58
C VAL A 46 0.13 7.55 3.87
N LYS A 47 0.95 6.97 4.75
CA LYS A 47 0.50 6.45 6.06
C LYS A 47 -0.11 7.55 6.93
N LYS A 48 0.50 8.73 6.96
CA LYS A 48 0.00 9.88 7.72
C LYS A 48 -1.35 10.38 7.19
N ALA A 49 -1.51 10.46 5.86
CA ALA A 49 -2.77 10.84 5.24
C ALA A 49 -3.89 9.84 5.56
N TRP A 50 -3.58 8.53 5.50
CA TRP A 50 -4.52 7.49 5.88
C TRP A 50 -4.90 7.58 7.37
N TRP A 51 -3.91 7.66 8.26
CA TRP A 51 -4.13 7.74 9.71
C TRP A 51 -4.96 8.96 10.09
N LYS A 52 -4.67 10.10 9.48
CA LYS A 52 -5.44 11.33 9.68
C LYS A 52 -6.91 11.10 9.35
N LYS A 53 -7.20 10.55 8.16
CA LYS A 53 -8.56 10.40 7.66
C LYS A 53 -9.34 9.29 8.34
N PHE A 54 -8.71 8.13 8.51
CA PHE A 54 -9.37 6.93 9.03
C PHE A 54 -9.40 6.86 10.56
N VAL A 55 -8.49 7.53 11.25
CA VAL A 55 -8.39 7.48 12.71
C VAL A 55 -8.62 8.84 13.35
N GLN A 56 -7.81 9.83 13.01
CA GLN A 56 -7.84 11.13 13.69
C GLN A 56 -9.15 11.89 13.47
N GLU A 57 -9.64 11.95 12.23
CA GLU A 57 -10.88 12.66 11.86
C GLU A 57 -12.14 11.81 12.06
N SER A 58 -11.99 10.51 12.32
CA SER A 58 -13.12 9.61 12.52
C SER A 58 -13.66 9.66 13.95
N PRO A 59 -14.96 9.85 14.17
CA PRO A 59 -15.56 9.76 15.49
C PRO A 59 -15.65 8.31 16.00
N TYR A 60 -15.48 7.34 15.10
CA TYR A 60 -15.66 5.91 15.39
C TYR A 60 -14.35 5.23 15.76
N ASN A 61 -13.27 5.53 15.09
CA ASN A 61 -12.08 4.68 15.05
C ASN A 61 -11.04 5.06 16.11
N VAL A 62 -10.26 4.06 16.50
CA VAL A 62 -9.07 4.20 17.35
C VAL A 62 -7.93 3.38 16.75
N GLY A 63 -6.70 3.64 17.17
CA GLY A 63 -5.53 2.93 16.65
C GLY A 63 -4.94 1.95 17.66
N VAL A 64 -4.25 0.92 17.15
CA VAL A 64 -3.40 0.01 17.90
C VAL A 64 -2.09 -0.22 17.15
N ASP A 65 -1.09 -0.74 17.86
CA ASP A 65 0.14 -1.29 17.28
C ASP A 65 0.43 -2.62 17.96
N CYS A 66 0.07 -3.73 17.30
CA CYS A 66 0.19 -5.06 17.82
C CYS A 66 1.56 -5.68 17.46
N ALA A 67 2.06 -6.56 18.32
CA ALA A 67 3.30 -7.28 18.05
C ALA A 67 3.21 -8.14 16.78
N ILE A 68 4.33 -8.24 16.05
CA ILE A 68 4.45 -9.13 14.88
C ILE A 68 4.42 -10.60 15.33
N LEU A 69 5.18 -10.91 16.41
CA LEU A 69 5.21 -12.24 16.99
C LEU A 69 4.02 -12.42 17.92
N MET A 70 3.18 -13.37 17.63
CA MET A 70 1.95 -13.65 18.38
C MET A 70 1.93 -15.11 18.80
N ASN A 71 1.09 -15.44 19.78
CA ASN A 71 0.87 -16.82 20.18
C ASN A 71 0.40 -17.65 18.97
N PRO A 72 1.02 -18.81 18.66
CA PRO A 72 0.63 -19.64 17.52
C PRO A 72 -0.85 -20.06 17.50
N GLN A 73 -1.52 -20.09 18.65
CA GLN A 73 -2.96 -20.35 18.74
C GLN A 73 -3.80 -19.31 17.96
N THR A 74 -3.29 -18.09 17.82
CA THR A 74 -3.92 -17.05 16.99
C THR A 74 -4.08 -17.53 15.55
N TRP A 75 -3.03 -18.16 15.00
CA TRP A 75 -2.99 -18.64 13.62
C TRP A 75 -3.74 -19.94 13.40
N ILE A 76 -3.94 -20.71 14.48
CA ILE A 76 -4.85 -21.87 14.47
C ILE A 76 -6.29 -21.38 14.43
N ALA A 77 -6.66 -20.44 15.31
CA ALA A 77 -7.99 -19.87 15.38
C ALA A 77 -8.43 -19.22 14.07
N SER A 78 -7.57 -18.41 13.47
CA SER A 78 -7.84 -17.72 12.21
C SER A 78 -7.77 -18.63 10.96
N GLY A 79 -7.35 -19.90 11.11
CA GLY A 79 -7.24 -20.85 9.99
C GLY A 79 -5.97 -20.74 9.16
N HIS A 80 -5.08 -19.76 9.41
CA HIS A 80 -3.87 -19.55 8.60
C HIS A 80 -2.91 -20.75 8.60
N LEU A 81 -2.80 -21.49 9.70
CA LEU A 81 -1.94 -22.68 9.71
C LEU A 81 -2.51 -23.84 8.92
N GLY A 82 -3.82 -23.89 8.73
CA GLY A 82 -4.48 -24.99 8.03
C GLY A 82 -4.79 -24.73 6.57
N GLY A 83 -5.04 -23.48 6.16
CA GLY A 83 -5.59 -23.15 4.85
C GLY A 83 -4.91 -21.98 4.11
N PHE A 84 -3.92 -21.31 4.69
CA PHE A 84 -3.22 -20.23 4.02
C PHE A 84 -2.07 -20.76 3.17
N SER A 85 -2.44 -21.37 2.02
CA SER A 85 -1.48 -22.05 1.14
C SER A 85 -1.80 -21.77 -0.33
N ASP A 86 -0.74 -21.81 -1.15
CA ASP A 86 -0.85 -21.75 -2.60
C ASP A 86 -0.61 -23.14 -3.21
N PRO A 87 -1.27 -23.46 -4.34
CA PRO A 87 -1.03 -24.70 -5.08
C PRO A 87 0.30 -24.60 -5.84
N LEU A 88 1.32 -25.28 -5.35
CA LEU A 88 2.70 -25.24 -5.85
C LEU A 88 3.00 -26.44 -6.74
N MET A 89 3.62 -26.21 -7.90
CA MET A 89 4.22 -27.24 -8.75
C MET A 89 5.58 -26.80 -9.28
N ASP A 90 6.46 -27.76 -9.55
CA ASP A 90 7.80 -27.52 -10.12
C ASP A 90 7.88 -28.11 -11.53
N CYS A 91 8.54 -27.43 -12.46
CA CYS A 91 8.93 -28.03 -13.73
C CYS A 91 10.13 -28.97 -13.50
N LYS A 92 10.01 -30.24 -13.84
CA LYS A 92 11.08 -31.24 -13.66
C LYS A 92 12.28 -31.05 -14.61
N GLU A 93 12.11 -30.25 -15.67
CA GLU A 93 13.16 -30.01 -16.66
C GLU A 93 14.08 -28.85 -16.30
N CYS A 94 13.50 -27.71 -15.87
CA CYS A 94 14.26 -26.52 -15.55
C CYS A 94 14.29 -26.15 -14.06
N ASN A 95 13.59 -26.91 -13.22
CA ASN A 95 13.42 -26.68 -11.78
C ASN A 95 12.77 -25.36 -11.40
N GLU A 96 12.13 -24.69 -12.36
CA GLU A 96 11.34 -23.49 -12.09
C GLU A 96 10.05 -23.84 -11.36
N ARG A 97 9.62 -22.94 -10.50
CA ARG A 97 8.50 -23.07 -9.59
C ARG A 97 7.33 -22.23 -10.02
N PHE A 98 6.12 -22.78 -9.99
CA PHE A 98 4.91 -22.08 -10.41
C PHE A 98 3.77 -22.32 -9.41
N ARG A 99 2.88 -21.32 -9.32
CA ARG A 99 1.53 -21.53 -8.81
C ARG A 99 0.71 -22.15 -9.93
N ALA A 100 0.06 -23.26 -9.64
CA ALA A 100 -0.73 -23.99 -10.64
C ALA A 100 -1.94 -23.19 -11.12
N ASP A 101 -2.61 -22.48 -10.20
CA ASP A 101 -3.73 -21.58 -10.50
C ASP A 101 -3.31 -20.46 -11.47
N LYS A 102 -2.20 -19.79 -11.20
CA LYS A 102 -1.72 -18.71 -12.06
C LYS A 102 -1.27 -19.21 -13.43
N LEU A 103 -0.64 -20.37 -13.49
CA LEU A 103 -0.24 -20.98 -14.75
C LEU A 103 -1.47 -21.27 -15.65
N ILE A 104 -2.59 -21.66 -15.05
CA ILE A 104 -3.86 -21.88 -15.75
C ILE A 104 -4.47 -20.56 -16.21
N GLU A 105 -4.53 -19.55 -15.33
CA GLU A 105 -5.07 -18.22 -15.65
C GLU A 105 -4.30 -17.56 -16.80
N ASP A 106 -2.96 -17.55 -16.71
CA ASP A 106 -2.09 -16.98 -17.75
C ASP A 106 -2.30 -17.68 -19.11
N TYR A 107 -2.36 -19.01 -19.09
CA TYR A 107 -2.65 -19.79 -20.30
C TYR A 107 -4.03 -19.47 -20.89
N ALA A 108 -5.06 -19.41 -20.07
CA ALA A 108 -6.41 -19.10 -20.50
C ALA A 108 -6.49 -17.69 -21.11
N GLN A 109 -5.85 -16.72 -20.46
CA GLN A 109 -5.77 -15.34 -20.95
C GLN A 109 -5.07 -15.23 -22.31
N GLU A 110 -3.91 -15.90 -22.46
CA GLU A 110 -3.12 -15.90 -23.70
C GLU A 110 -3.90 -16.55 -24.87
N ASN A 111 -4.76 -17.52 -24.56
CA ASN A 111 -5.52 -18.25 -25.58
C ASN A 111 -6.98 -17.77 -25.73
N GLY A 112 -7.37 -16.72 -25.00
CA GLY A 112 -8.74 -16.18 -25.05
C GLY A 112 -9.83 -17.16 -24.58
N ILE A 113 -9.49 -18.02 -23.59
CA ILE A 113 -10.40 -19.01 -23.01
C ILE A 113 -11.07 -18.37 -21.79
N GLU A 114 -12.40 -18.38 -21.77
CA GLU A 114 -13.16 -18.02 -20.57
C GLU A 114 -13.16 -19.20 -19.59
N LEU A 115 -12.71 -18.98 -18.37
CA LEU A 115 -12.72 -19.96 -17.30
C LEU A 115 -14.05 -19.90 -16.54
N GLU A 116 -14.56 -21.05 -16.12
CA GLU A 116 -15.74 -21.12 -15.25
C GLU A 116 -15.32 -20.85 -13.80
N GLY A 117 -15.63 -19.66 -13.28
CA GLY A 117 -15.29 -19.23 -11.94
C GLY A 117 -13.81 -18.94 -11.71
N SER A 118 -13.43 -18.72 -10.46
CA SER A 118 -12.03 -18.48 -10.07
C SER A 118 -11.25 -19.78 -9.95
N VAL A 119 -10.06 -19.83 -10.55
CA VAL A 119 -9.17 -21.03 -10.46
C VAL A 119 -8.68 -21.27 -9.02
N ASP A 120 -8.64 -20.22 -8.19
CA ASP A 120 -8.29 -20.34 -6.76
C ASP A 120 -9.27 -21.27 -5.99
N ALA A 121 -10.50 -21.42 -6.46
CA ALA A 121 -11.51 -22.30 -5.87
C ALA A 121 -11.43 -23.75 -6.37
N TRP A 122 -10.59 -24.03 -7.37
CA TRP A 122 -10.48 -25.37 -7.93
C TRP A 122 -9.70 -26.33 -7.02
N SER A 123 -10.09 -27.60 -7.03
CA SER A 123 -9.29 -28.63 -6.38
C SER A 123 -7.98 -28.91 -7.14
N LYS A 124 -6.99 -29.48 -6.46
CA LYS A 124 -5.71 -29.87 -7.08
C LYS A 124 -5.91 -30.84 -8.25
N GLU A 125 -6.89 -31.73 -8.13
CA GLU A 125 -7.27 -32.68 -9.17
C GLU A 125 -7.84 -31.95 -10.39
N GLN A 126 -8.68 -30.93 -10.21
CA GLN A 126 -9.21 -30.10 -11.29
C GLN A 126 -8.10 -29.32 -12.00
N MET A 127 -7.22 -28.65 -11.23
CA MET A 127 -6.08 -27.93 -11.79
C MET A 127 -5.15 -28.87 -12.57
N SER A 128 -4.82 -30.05 -12.01
CA SER A 128 -3.96 -31.01 -12.68
C SER A 128 -4.61 -31.56 -13.98
N ALA A 129 -5.89 -31.84 -13.95
CA ALA A 129 -6.62 -32.31 -15.13
C ALA A 129 -6.63 -31.25 -16.24
N TYR A 130 -6.86 -29.99 -15.90
CA TYR A 130 -6.86 -28.88 -16.85
C TYR A 130 -5.47 -28.65 -17.48
N ILE A 131 -4.39 -28.71 -16.68
CA ILE A 131 -3.01 -28.58 -17.17
C ILE A 131 -2.65 -29.71 -18.15
N GLU A 132 -3.05 -30.92 -17.86
CA GLU A 132 -2.83 -32.08 -18.74
C GLU A 132 -3.70 -32.01 -20.01
N GLU A 133 -5.00 -31.70 -19.90
CA GLU A 133 -5.93 -31.63 -21.02
C GLU A 133 -5.51 -30.59 -22.07
N HIS A 134 -5.02 -29.43 -21.59
CA HIS A 134 -4.60 -28.31 -22.45
C HIS A 134 -3.11 -28.36 -22.81
N ASP A 135 -2.36 -29.39 -22.44
CA ASP A 135 -0.91 -29.54 -22.67
C ASP A 135 -0.15 -28.25 -22.29
N ILE A 136 -0.52 -27.64 -21.13
CA ILE A 136 0.07 -26.39 -20.69
C ILE A 136 1.57 -26.60 -20.46
N LYS A 137 2.37 -25.73 -21.08
CA LYS A 137 3.84 -25.84 -21.04
C LYS A 137 4.45 -24.89 -20.04
N CYS A 138 5.60 -25.29 -19.51
CA CYS A 138 6.42 -24.45 -18.66
C CYS A 138 6.78 -23.15 -19.42
N PRO A 139 6.44 -21.96 -18.89
CA PRO A 139 6.76 -20.69 -19.53
C PRO A 139 8.27 -20.46 -19.72
N SER A 140 9.09 -21.06 -18.85
CA SER A 140 10.55 -20.87 -18.88
C SER A 140 11.27 -21.76 -19.90
N CYS A 141 10.86 -23.04 -20.06
CA CYS A 141 11.58 -23.97 -20.91
C CYS A 141 10.73 -24.61 -22.02
N GLY A 142 9.44 -24.34 -22.08
CA GLY A 142 8.52 -24.83 -23.10
C GLY A 142 8.21 -26.34 -23.03
N LYS A 143 8.54 -27.03 -21.92
CA LYS A 143 8.29 -28.45 -21.72
C LYS A 143 7.05 -28.68 -20.87
N HIS A 144 6.32 -29.76 -21.14
CA HIS A 144 5.23 -30.23 -20.29
C HIS A 144 5.74 -31.41 -19.45
N ASN A 145 6.32 -31.11 -18.29
CA ASN A 145 6.79 -32.13 -17.33
C ASN A 145 6.83 -31.51 -15.91
N PHE A 146 5.71 -31.60 -15.23
CA PHE A 146 5.55 -30.99 -13.91
C PHE A 146 5.52 -32.04 -12.78
N THR A 147 5.75 -31.61 -11.56
CA THR A 147 5.50 -32.39 -10.34
C THR A 147 4.00 -32.41 -10.05
N GLU A 148 3.57 -33.26 -9.13
CA GLU A 148 2.25 -33.15 -8.53
C GLU A 148 2.08 -31.81 -7.83
N ILE A 149 0.85 -31.28 -7.82
CA ILE A 149 0.50 -30.05 -7.11
C ILE A 149 0.47 -30.34 -5.61
N ARG A 150 1.21 -29.54 -4.85
CA ARG A 150 1.28 -29.60 -3.39
C ARG A 150 0.90 -28.26 -2.76
N GLU A 151 0.30 -28.30 -1.58
CA GLU A 151 0.05 -27.09 -0.80
C GLU A 151 1.35 -26.54 -0.23
N PHE A 152 1.54 -25.23 -0.39
CA PHE A 152 2.66 -24.50 0.20
C PHE A 152 2.13 -23.42 1.11
N ASN A 153 2.25 -23.60 2.43
CA ASN A 153 1.83 -22.59 3.41
C ASN A 153 2.70 -21.33 3.34
N LEU A 154 2.06 -20.18 3.19
CA LEU A 154 2.72 -18.89 2.98
C LEU A 154 3.26 -18.25 4.26
N MET A 155 3.03 -18.82 5.44
CA MET A 155 3.55 -18.25 6.68
C MET A 155 5.04 -18.48 6.85
N PHE A 156 5.79 -17.40 7.10
CA PHE A 156 7.17 -17.54 7.55
C PHE A 156 7.23 -18.11 8.96
N LYS A 157 7.97 -19.20 9.11
CA LYS A 157 8.19 -19.91 10.36
C LYS A 157 9.55 -19.55 10.94
N THR A 158 9.61 -19.31 12.24
CA THR A 158 10.85 -19.09 13.00
C THR A 158 10.75 -19.73 14.39
N PHE A 159 11.74 -19.52 15.23
CA PHE A 159 11.79 -20.12 16.56
C PHE A 159 12.05 -19.05 17.62
N GLN A 160 11.42 -19.20 18.77
CA GLN A 160 11.66 -18.38 19.95
C GLN A 160 12.51 -19.18 20.95
N GLY A 161 13.58 -18.56 21.50
CA GLY A 161 14.48 -19.22 22.44
C GLY A 161 15.70 -19.83 21.77
N VAL A 162 16.39 -20.72 22.47
CA VAL A 162 17.72 -21.24 22.10
C VAL A 162 17.68 -22.56 21.31
N THR A 163 16.53 -23.23 21.25
CA THR A 163 16.34 -24.50 20.56
C THR A 163 15.32 -24.42 19.44
N GLU A 164 15.64 -25.03 18.31
CA GLU A 164 14.78 -25.12 17.14
C GLU A 164 13.88 -26.36 17.22
N ASP A 165 13.03 -26.44 18.23
CA ASP A 165 12.09 -27.53 18.41
C ASP A 165 10.64 -27.11 18.17
N ALA A 166 9.74 -28.09 18.04
CA ALA A 166 8.33 -27.85 17.72
C ALA A 166 7.58 -27.01 18.77
N LYS A 167 8.09 -26.92 20.01
CA LYS A 167 7.46 -26.16 21.10
C LYS A 167 7.82 -24.68 21.02
N ASN A 168 8.91 -24.35 20.33
CA ASN A 168 9.45 -23.01 20.23
C ASN A 168 9.10 -22.34 18.90
N VAL A 169 8.28 -22.99 18.06
CA VAL A 169 7.84 -22.44 16.77
C VAL A 169 6.97 -21.24 16.98
N VAL A 170 7.32 -20.14 16.30
CA VAL A 170 6.48 -18.95 16.12
C VAL A 170 6.47 -18.56 14.65
N TYR A 171 5.53 -17.71 14.27
CA TYR A 171 5.34 -17.30 12.89
C TYR A 171 5.41 -15.77 12.79
N LEU A 172 5.93 -15.28 11.67
CA LEU A 172 5.76 -13.89 11.29
C LEU A 172 4.33 -13.69 10.80
N ARG A 173 3.65 -12.69 11.32
CA ARG A 173 2.24 -12.46 10.95
C ARG A 173 2.06 -12.22 9.45
N PRO A 174 1.10 -12.91 8.79
CA PRO A 174 0.80 -12.71 7.37
C PRO A 174 -0.16 -11.54 7.11
N GLU A 175 -0.78 -11.02 8.18
CA GLU A 175 -1.69 -9.87 8.16
C GLU A 175 -1.73 -9.17 9.51
N THR A 176 -2.21 -7.95 9.53
CA THR A 176 -2.35 -7.14 10.76
C THR A 176 -3.71 -7.34 11.45
N ALA A 177 -4.72 -7.89 10.77
CA ALA A 177 -6.08 -8.07 11.25
C ALA A 177 -6.16 -8.86 12.56
N GLN A 178 -5.46 -9.99 12.66
CA GLN A 178 -5.57 -10.89 13.80
C GLN A 178 -5.12 -10.24 15.12
N GLY A 179 -4.13 -9.34 15.04
CA GLY A 179 -3.73 -8.52 16.19
C GLY A 179 -4.86 -7.63 16.72
N ILE A 180 -5.71 -7.14 15.82
CA ILE A 180 -6.87 -6.34 16.17
C ILE A 180 -7.93 -7.21 16.85
N PHE A 181 -8.28 -8.36 16.26
CA PHE A 181 -9.32 -9.25 16.81
C PHE A 181 -9.00 -9.75 18.22
N VAL A 182 -7.75 -10.20 18.47
CA VAL A 182 -7.36 -10.67 19.81
C VAL A 182 -7.33 -9.55 20.85
N ASN A 183 -7.27 -8.29 20.42
CA ASN A 183 -7.31 -7.12 21.28
C ASN A 183 -8.68 -6.42 21.35
N PHE A 184 -9.70 -6.94 20.66
CA PHE A 184 -11.02 -6.32 20.59
C PHE A 184 -11.55 -5.89 21.97
N LYS A 185 -11.59 -6.80 22.94
CA LYS A 185 -12.07 -6.50 24.30
C LYS A 185 -11.18 -5.50 25.06
N ASN A 186 -9.87 -5.59 24.88
CA ASN A 186 -8.94 -4.66 25.50
C ASN A 186 -9.20 -3.24 25.02
N VAL A 187 -9.31 -3.07 23.69
CA VAL A 187 -9.53 -1.77 23.07
C VAL A 187 -10.92 -1.22 23.40
N GLN A 188 -11.97 -2.05 23.25
CA GLN A 188 -13.34 -1.65 23.56
C GLN A 188 -13.47 -1.15 25.00
N ARG A 189 -12.89 -1.86 25.97
CA ARG A 189 -12.92 -1.51 27.39
C ARG A 189 -12.14 -0.22 27.69
N THR A 190 -10.93 -0.08 27.15
CA THR A 190 -10.04 1.03 27.47
C THR A 190 -10.44 2.33 26.75
N SER A 191 -10.94 2.22 25.53
CA SER A 191 -11.44 3.37 24.75
C SER A 191 -12.89 3.75 25.10
N ARG A 192 -13.61 2.86 25.79
CA ARG A 192 -15.05 3.02 26.10
C ARG A 192 -15.93 3.23 24.88
N LYS A 193 -15.48 2.75 23.72
CA LYS A 193 -16.26 2.85 22.49
C LYS A 193 -17.48 1.95 22.53
N LYS A 194 -18.57 2.45 21.97
CA LYS A 194 -19.78 1.67 21.65
C LYS A 194 -19.75 1.27 20.18
N ILE A 195 -20.45 0.21 19.86
CA ILE A 195 -20.69 -0.20 18.45
C ILE A 195 -21.63 0.84 17.80
N PRO A 196 -21.35 1.33 16.57
CA PRO A 196 -20.21 0.93 15.74
C PRO A 196 -18.90 1.63 16.09
N PHE A 197 -17.79 0.91 16.04
CA PHE A 197 -16.44 1.51 16.13
C PHE A 197 -15.40 0.67 15.40
N GLY A 198 -14.30 1.29 15.00
CA GLY A 198 -13.22 0.63 14.33
C GLY A 198 -11.90 0.65 15.10
N ILE A 199 -11.08 -0.35 14.82
CA ILE A 199 -9.71 -0.44 15.33
C ILE A 199 -8.77 -0.51 14.12
N ALA A 200 -7.87 0.46 14.01
CA ALA A 200 -6.96 0.63 12.89
C ALA A 200 -5.52 0.28 13.29
N GLN A 201 -4.78 -0.28 12.36
CA GLN A 201 -3.36 -0.59 12.53
C GLN A 201 -2.59 -0.35 11.24
N ILE A 202 -1.38 0.17 11.38
CA ILE A 202 -0.36 0.18 10.32
C ILE A 202 0.77 -0.71 10.80
N GLY A 203 1.18 -1.69 9.99
CA GLY A 203 2.24 -2.58 10.42
C GLY A 203 2.76 -3.51 9.34
N LYS A 204 3.95 -4.04 9.58
CA LYS A 204 4.59 -5.04 8.74
C LYS A 204 3.85 -6.36 8.77
N SER A 205 3.73 -6.98 7.58
CA SER A 205 3.24 -8.33 7.37
C SER A 205 4.17 -9.10 6.44
N PHE A 206 4.11 -10.42 6.49
CA PHE A 206 5.07 -11.30 5.83
C PHE A 206 4.35 -12.48 5.19
N ARG A 207 4.54 -12.64 3.88
CA ARG A 207 4.00 -13.79 3.14
C ARG A 207 5.10 -14.40 2.29
N ASN A 208 5.39 -15.67 2.47
CA ASN A 208 6.43 -16.37 1.72
C ASN A 208 5.95 -16.67 0.29
N GLU A 209 5.66 -15.60 -0.45
CA GLU A 209 5.13 -15.64 -1.82
C GLU A 209 6.00 -16.51 -2.74
N ILE A 210 5.35 -17.36 -3.52
CA ILE A 210 6.02 -18.25 -4.49
C ILE A 210 6.50 -17.43 -5.69
N THR A 211 5.64 -16.54 -6.19
CA THR A 211 5.87 -15.71 -7.38
C THR A 211 5.77 -14.21 -7.04
N PRO A 212 6.69 -13.66 -6.21
CA PRO A 212 6.72 -12.22 -5.99
C PRO A 212 7.13 -11.52 -7.29
N GLY A 213 6.67 -10.28 -7.51
CA GLY A 213 6.98 -9.58 -8.75
C GLY A 213 6.33 -8.21 -8.87
N ASN A 214 6.45 -7.63 -10.04
CA ASN A 214 5.95 -6.30 -10.37
C ASN A 214 6.45 -5.22 -9.41
N PHE A 215 7.78 -5.19 -9.21
CA PHE A 215 8.44 -4.23 -8.32
C PHE A 215 7.93 -4.35 -6.88
N THR A 216 7.41 -3.27 -6.28
CA THR A 216 6.88 -3.29 -4.91
C THR A 216 5.42 -3.74 -4.81
N PHE A 217 4.82 -4.19 -5.90
CA PHE A 217 3.41 -4.64 -5.92
C PHE A 217 3.21 -5.94 -5.15
N ARG A 218 4.08 -6.94 -5.34
CA ARG A 218 4.03 -8.23 -4.63
C ARG A 218 5.40 -8.60 -4.09
N THR A 219 5.55 -8.45 -2.79
CA THR A 219 6.79 -8.69 -2.04
C THR A 219 6.53 -9.64 -0.87
N ARG A 220 7.59 -10.24 -0.31
CA ARG A 220 7.47 -11.14 0.84
C ARG A 220 7.37 -10.42 2.17
N GLU A 221 7.89 -9.21 2.26
CA GLU A 221 7.76 -8.29 3.38
C GLU A 221 7.10 -7.02 2.88
N PHE A 222 5.99 -6.63 3.48
CA PHE A 222 5.20 -5.47 3.09
C PHE A 222 4.58 -4.80 4.32
N GLU A 223 3.95 -3.65 4.13
CA GLU A 223 3.27 -2.94 5.20
C GLU A 223 1.79 -2.77 4.86
N GLN A 224 0.91 -3.16 5.78
CA GLN A 224 -0.53 -2.98 5.66
C GLN A 224 -1.01 -1.77 6.46
N MET A 225 -2.05 -1.13 5.94
CA MET A 225 -2.90 -0.17 6.64
C MET A 225 -4.29 -0.78 6.69
N GLU A 226 -4.74 -1.18 7.85
CA GLU A 226 -5.92 -2.05 8.02
C GLU A 226 -6.84 -1.50 9.11
N LEU A 227 -8.14 -1.53 8.83
CA LEU A 227 -9.19 -1.14 9.74
C LEU A 227 -10.16 -2.30 9.90
N GLU A 228 -10.40 -2.72 11.14
CA GLU A 228 -11.49 -3.62 11.48
C GLU A 228 -12.62 -2.81 12.10
N PHE A 229 -13.69 -2.65 11.35
CA PHE A 229 -14.84 -1.86 11.77
C PHE A 229 -15.96 -2.75 12.26
N PHE A 230 -16.18 -2.71 13.56
CA PHE A 230 -17.17 -3.52 14.27
C PHE A 230 -18.54 -2.85 14.23
N CYS A 231 -19.55 -3.58 13.75
CA CYS A 231 -20.92 -3.11 13.64
C CYS A 231 -21.93 -4.13 14.19
N GLU A 232 -23.17 -3.68 14.36
CA GLU A 232 -24.26 -4.55 14.76
C GLU A 232 -24.65 -5.50 13.62
N PRO A 233 -24.84 -6.81 13.87
CA PRO A 233 -25.36 -7.74 12.88
C PRO A 233 -26.65 -7.23 12.21
N GLY A 234 -26.69 -7.28 10.88
CA GLY A 234 -27.80 -6.76 10.08
C GLY A 234 -27.63 -5.31 9.59
N THR A 235 -26.60 -4.57 10.10
CA THR A 235 -26.19 -3.26 9.57
C THR A 235 -24.94 -3.34 8.72
N ASP A 236 -24.39 -4.52 8.57
CA ASP A 236 -23.12 -4.83 7.91
C ASP A 236 -23.06 -4.34 6.46
N LEU A 237 -24.08 -4.62 5.64
CA LEU A 237 -24.09 -4.19 4.24
C LEU A 237 -24.19 -2.66 4.06
N GLU A 238 -24.83 -1.96 5.01
CA GLU A 238 -24.84 -0.49 5.01
C GLU A 238 -23.42 0.05 5.26
N TRP A 239 -22.74 -0.47 6.28
CA TRP A 239 -21.36 -0.11 6.60
C TRP A 239 -20.36 -0.54 5.53
N PHE A 240 -20.57 -1.69 4.89
CA PHE A 240 -19.78 -2.12 3.74
C PHE A 240 -19.84 -1.09 2.60
N ASN A 241 -21.03 -0.66 2.21
CA ASN A 241 -21.20 0.36 1.18
C ASN A 241 -20.65 1.74 1.60
N TYR A 242 -20.76 2.09 2.87
CA TYR A 242 -20.14 3.30 3.40
C TYR A 242 -18.62 3.27 3.24
N TRP A 243 -17.95 2.20 3.70
CA TRP A 243 -16.50 2.08 3.60
C TRP A 243 -16.03 1.96 2.16
N LYS A 244 -16.75 1.25 1.30
CA LYS A 244 -16.49 1.20 -0.15
C LYS A 244 -16.40 2.60 -0.76
N SER A 245 -17.39 3.43 -0.52
CA SER A 245 -17.41 4.82 -1.01
C SER A 245 -16.36 5.70 -0.33
N PHE A 246 -16.14 5.53 0.97
CA PHE A 246 -15.17 6.31 1.74
C PHE A 246 -13.73 6.08 1.25
N CYS A 247 -13.37 4.82 1.01
CA CYS A 247 -12.05 4.45 0.50
C CYS A 247 -11.78 5.06 -0.89
N LEU A 248 -12.73 4.96 -1.81
CA LEU A 248 -12.57 5.54 -3.15
C LEU A 248 -12.46 7.07 -3.10
N ASN A 249 -13.28 7.73 -2.31
CA ASN A 249 -13.23 9.19 -2.13
C ASN A 249 -11.89 9.64 -1.56
N TRP A 250 -11.29 8.87 -0.63
CA TRP A 250 -9.97 9.17 -0.11
C TRP A 250 -8.89 9.08 -1.18
N LEU A 251 -8.93 8.08 -2.07
CA LEU A 251 -8.00 7.95 -3.20
C LEU A 251 -8.09 9.15 -4.14
N SER A 252 -9.32 9.53 -4.54
CA SER A 252 -9.56 10.68 -5.40
C SER A 252 -9.10 11.99 -4.76
N SER A 253 -9.28 12.16 -3.43
CA SER A 253 -8.82 13.34 -2.69
C SER A 253 -7.29 13.49 -2.68
N LEU A 254 -6.55 12.41 -2.92
CA LEU A 254 -5.08 12.40 -3.01
C LEU A 254 -4.57 12.39 -4.46
N GLY A 255 -5.45 12.58 -5.44
CA GLY A 255 -5.11 12.84 -6.83
C GLY A 255 -5.10 11.63 -7.75
N LEU A 256 -5.56 10.44 -7.30
CA LEU A 256 -5.84 9.35 -8.25
C LEU A 256 -7.07 9.71 -9.09
N LYS A 257 -6.98 9.45 -10.39
CA LYS A 257 -8.00 9.84 -11.35
C LYS A 257 -9.08 8.75 -11.47
N ASP A 258 -10.29 9.15 -11.84
CA ASP A 258 -11.44 8.25 -11.95
C ASP A 258 -11.25 7.17 -13.04
N ASP A 259 -10.45 7.44 -14.07
CA ASP A 259 -10.11 6.48 -15.14
C ASP A 259 -8.94 5.55 -14.77
N GLU A 260 -8.26 5.81 -13.65
CA GLU A 260 -7.17 4.99 -13.12
C GLU A 260 -7.65 3.99 -12.06
N VAL A 261 -8.86 4.10 -11.54
CA VAL A 261 -9.41 3.26 -10.46
C VAL A 261 -10.77 2.69 -10.83
N ARG A 262 -11.07 1.50 -10.32
CA ARG A 262 -12.39 0.88 -10.48
C ARG A 262 -12.75 -0.01 -9.30
N TYR A 263 -14.03 -0.31 -9.14
CA TYR A 263 -14.47 -1.41 -8.28
C TYR A 263 -14.46 -2.74 -9.05
N ARG A 264 -14.09 -3.79 -8.34
CA ARG A 264 -14.27 -5.17 -8.74
C ARG A 264 -14.97 -5.89 -7.59
N ASP A 265 -16.28 -6.08 -7.73
CA ASP A 265 -17.05 -6.88 -6.79
C ASP A 265 -16.76 -8.36 -7.02
N HIS A 266 -16.58 -9.12 -5.94
CA HIS A 266 -16.35 -10.57 -6.01
C HIS A 266 -17.67 -11.30 -6.21
N ASP A 267 -17.67 -12.28 -7.09
CA ASP A 267 -18.80 -13.20 -7.26
C ASP A 267 -18.89 -14.16 -6.05
N ALA A 268 -20.07 -14.76 -5.84
CA ALA A 268 -20.32 -15.61 -4.69
C ALA A 268 -19.35 -16.80 -4.58
N GLU A 269 -18.81 -17.27 -5.71
CA GLU A 269 -17.85 -18.37 -5.81
C GLU A 269 -16.42 -17.97 -5.48
N GLU A 270 -16.10 -16.67 -5.58
CA GLU A 270 -14.78 -16.09 -5.23
C GLU A 270 -14.68 -15.71 -3.75
N LEU A 271 -15.82 -15.59 -3.05
CA LEU A 271 -15.81 -15.14 -1.67
C LEU A 271 -15.04 -16.10 -0.78
N SER A 272 -14.15 -15.55 0.05
CA SER A 272 -13.55 -16.31 1.14
C SER A 272 -14.65 -16.88 2.05
N PHE A 273 -14.38 -18.03 2.65
CA PHE A 273 -15.35 -18.76 3.49
C PHE A 273 -15.86 -17.96 4.71
N TYR A 274 -15.18 -16.89 5.06
CA TYR A 274 -15.54 -15.98 6.15
C TYR A 274 -16.25 -14.71 5.66
N SER A 275 -16.36 -14.47 4.36
CA SER A 275 -16.85 -13.21 3.81
C SER A 275 -18.26 -13.37 3.23
N LYS A 276 -19.12 -12.39 3.52
CA LYS A 276 -20.46 -12.26 2.95
C LYS A 276 -20.49 -11.40 1.68
N ALA A 277 -19.56 -10.44 1.59
CA ALA A 277 -19.35 -9.58 0.44
C ALA A 277 -17.90 -9.10 0.43
N THR A 278 -17.30 -9.01 -0.75
CA THR A 278 -15.95 -8.47 -0.94
C THR A 278 -15.93 -7.61 -2.20
N THR A 279 -15.26 -6.48 -2.12
CA THR A 279 -14.98 -5.61 -3.26
C THR A 279 -13.52 -5.21 -3.22
N ASP A 280 -12.84 -5.33 -4.37
CA ASP A 280 -11.54 -4.71 -4.55
C ASP A 280 -11.72 -3.32 -5.15
N VAL A 281 -10.88 -2.38 -4.71
CA VAL A 281 -10.58 -1.19 -5.49
C VAL A 281 -9.31 -1.47 -6.25
N GLU A 282 -9.38 -1.54 -7.56
CA GLU A 282 -8.24 -1.79 -8.43
C GLU A 282 -7.70 -0.49 -9.02
N PHE A 283 -6.39 -0.45 -9.22
CA PHE A 283 -5.69 0.62 -9.94
C PHE A 283 -5.12 0.10 -11.26
N LEU A 284 -5.16 0.93 -12.29
CA LEU A 284 -4.59 0.63 -13.61
C LEU A 284 -3.07 0.90 -13.60
N PHE A 285 -2.31 -0.11 -13.17
CA PHE A 285 -0.86 -0.10 -13.28
C PHE A 285 -0.41 -0.27 -14.73
N PRO A 286 0.86 0.05 -15.09
CA PRO A 286 1.37 -0.20 -16.44
C PRO A 286 1.34 -1.67 -16.88
N PHE A 287 1.24 -2.61 -15.92
CA PHE A 287 1.08 -4.05 -16.19
C PHE A 287 -0.39 -4.52 -16.20
N GLY A 288 -1.34 -3.62 -16.09
CA GLY A 288 -2.78 -3.91 -16.05
C GLY A 288 -3.44 -3.60 -14.71
N TRP A 289 -4.71 -3.98 -14.59
CA TRP A 289 -5.47 -3.79 -13.36
C TRP A 289 -4.91 -4.64 -12.23
N GLY A 290 -4.72 -4.03 -11.07
CA GLY A 290 -4.24 -4.69 -9.87
C GLY A 290 -4.93 -4.18 -8.62
N GLU A 291 -5.20 -5.10 -7.71
CA GLU A 291 -5.82 -4.80 -6.41
C GLU A 291 -4.98 -3.79 -5.63
N LEU A 292 -5.61 -2.72 -5.23
CA LEU A 292 -5.05 -1.66 -4.39
C LEU A 292 -5.62 -1.73 -2.97
N TRP A 293 -6.90 -2.03 -2.84
CA TRP A 293 -7.64 -2.08 -1.60
C TRP A 293 -8.65 -3.22 -1.62
N GLY A 294 -8.64 -4.08 -0.61
CA GLY A 294 -9.69 -5.05 -0.35
C GLY A 294 -10.66 -4.51 0.71
N ILE A 295 -11.96 -4.62 0.45
CA ILE A 295 -13.00 -4.28 1.41
C ILE A 295 -13.89 -5.49 1.57
N ALA A 296 -13.93 -6.08 2.77
CA ALA A 296 -14.65 -7.31 3.04
C ALA A 296 -15.66 -7.15 4.19
N ASP A 297 -16.83 -7.74 4.03
CA ASP A 297 -17.74 -8.03 5.13
C ASP A 297 -17.40 -9.42 5.68
N ARG A 298 -16.64 -9.45 6.79
CA ARG A 298 -16.13 -10.67 7.44
C ARG A 298 -17.14 -11.32 8.40
N THR A 299 -18.32 -10.75 8.53
CA THR A 299 -19.35 -11.20 9.48
C THR A 299 -18.81 -11.25 10.93
N ASP A 300 -19.20 -12.21 11.73
CA ASP A 300 -18.69 -12.47 13.08
C ASP A 300 -17.59 -13.54 13.12
N TYR A 301 -17.10 -13.98 11.96
CA TYR A 301 -16.23 -15.15 11.83
C TYR A 301 -15.01 -15.09 12.74
N ASP A 302 -14.18 -14.06 12.64
CA ASP A 302 -12.90 -14.00 13.36
C ASP A 302 -13.09 -13.97 14.88
N LEU A 303 -14.01 -13.14 15.37
CA LEU A 303 -14.30 -13.07 16.80
C LEU A 303 -14.86 -14.39 17.32
N THR A 304 -15.73 -15.06 16.55
CA THR A 304 -16.26 -16.38 16.89
C THR A 304 -15.14 -17.42 16.98
N GLN A 305 -14.25 -17.49 15.99
CA GLN A 305 -13.12 -18.42 15.98
C GLN A 305 -12.19 -18.19 17.16
N HIS A 306 -11.83 -16.93 17.44
CA HIS A 306 -11.00 -16.60 18.59
C HIS A 306 -11.69 -16.91 19.92
N GLN A 307 -12.99 -16.68 20.04
CA GLN A 307 -13.75 -17.06 21.22
C GLN A 307 -13.76 -18.58 21.43
N GLU A 308 -13.98 -19.34 20.36
CA GLU A 308 -14.03 -20.81 20.43
C GLU A 308 -12.69 -21.42 20.83
N VAL A 309 -11.58 -20.94 20.26
CA VAL A 309 -10.24 -21.46 20.55
C VAL A 309 -9.75 -20.99 21.93
N SER A 310 -9.89 -19.71 22.23
CA SER A 310 -9.37 -19.12 23.47
C SER A 310 -10.26 -19.39 24.71
N LYS A 311 -11.54 -19.74 24.49
CA LYS A 311 -12.58 -19.83 25.53
C LYS A 311 -12.83 -18.50 26.28
N GLN A 312 -12.43 -17.36 25.67
CA GLN A 312 -12.70 -16.05 26.23
C GLN A 312 -13.98 -15.46 25.61
N ASP A 313 -14.78 -14.76 26.40
CA ASP A 313 -16.01 -14.08 25.93
C ASP A 313 -15.64 -12.84 25.08
N LEU A 314 -15.86 -12.89 23.78
CA LEU A 314 -15.67 -11.79 22.84
C LEU A 314 -16.98 -11.12 22.41
N THR A 315 -18.12 -11.45 23.05
CA THR A 315 -19.39 -10.79 22.78
C THR A 315 -19.37 -9.33 23.21
N TYR A 316 -20.09 -8.48 22.50
CA TYR A 316 -20.42 -7.11 22.91
C TYR A 316 -21.76 -7.12 23.68
N PHE A 317 -21.83 -6.36 24.75
CA PHE A 317 -23.07 -6.11 25.46
C PHE A 317 -23.59 -4.72 25.10
N ASP A 318 -24.76 -4.67 24.48
CA ASP A 318 -25.45 -3.42 24.18
C ASP A 318 -26.29 -3.00 25.38
N ASP A 319 -25.85 -1.94 26.05
CA ASP A 319 -26.53 -1.41 27.27
C ASP A 319 -27.91 -0.83 26.99
N GLU A 320 -28.15 -0.37 25.75
CA GLU A 320 -29.43 0.25 25.37
C GLU A 320 -30.49 -0.81 25.08
N LYS A 321 -30.09 -1.84 24.29
CA LYS A 321 -30.96 -2.97 23.92
C LYS A 321 -31.00 -4.07 24.96
N LYS A 322 -30.06 -4.09 25.93
CA LYS A 322 -29.88 -5.17 26.93
C LYS A 322 -29.62 -6.54 26.29
N GLU A 323 -28.92 -6.55 25.15
CA GLU A 323 -28.63 -7.75 24.39
C GLU A 323 -27.11 -7.99 24.28
N LYS A 324 -26.73 -9.25 24.14
CA LYS A 324 -25.38 -9.68 23.84
C LYS A 324 -25.31 -10.25 22.43
N TYR A 325 -24.31 -9.85 21.66
CA TYR A 325 -24.03 -10.42 20.35
C TYR A 325 -22.52 -10.36 20.04
N ILE A 326 -22.07 -11.15 19.09
CA ILE A 326 -20.76 -11.01 18.48
C ILE A 326 -20.90 -9.98 17.34
N PRO A 327 -20.14 -8.88 17.35
CA PRO A 327 -20.21 -7.89 16.27
C PRO A 327 -19.84 -8.47 14.92
N TYR A 328 -20.44 -7.94 13.85
CA TYR A 328 -19.96 -8.13 12.49
C TYR A 328 -18.83 -7.17 12.20
N VAL A 329 -17.99 -7.50 11.23
CA VAL A 329 -16.77 -6.76 10.93
C VAL A 329 -16.73 -6.38 9.46
N ILE A 330 -16.49 -5.11 9.18
CA ILE A 330 -16.13 -4.62 7.84
C ILE A 330 -14.65 -4.27 7.86
N GLU A 331 -13.90 -4.88 6.95
CA GLU A 331 -12.46 -4.74 6.82
C GLU A 331 -12.09 -3.98 5.54
N PRO A 332 -11.78 -2.68 5.60
CA PRO A 332 -10.98 -2.02 4.57
C PRO A 332 -9.49 -2.24 4.84
N SER A 333 -8.84 -3.00 3.96
CA SER A 333 -7.42 -3.34 4.06
C SER A 333 -6.65 -2.98 2.80
N LEU A 334 -5.49 -2.34 2.95
CA LEU A 334 -4.62 -2.01 1.82
C LEU A 334 -3.14 -2.18 2.15
N GLY A 335 -2.35 -2.42 1.10
CA GLY A 335 -0.90 -2.44 1.17
C GLY A 335 -0.30 -1.04 0.99
N ALA A 336 0.45 -0.54 1.97
CA ALA A 336 1.13 0.75 1.86
C ALA A 336 2.12 0.78 0.68
N ASP A 337 2.77 -0.34 0.40
CA ASP A 337 3.75 -0.49 -0.68
C ASP A 337 3.08 -0.41 -2.07
N ARG A 338 1.92 -1.06 -2.25
CA ARG A 338 1.11 -0.94 -3.47
C ARG A 338 0.59 0.48 -3.66
N MET A 339 0.18 1.14 -2.57
CA MET A 339 -0.29 2.52 -2.60
C MET A 339 0.81 3.48 -3.05
N VAL A 340 2.03 3.34 -2.51
CA VAL A 340 3.19 4.14 -2.96
C VAL A 340 3.46 3.92 -4.43
N LEU A 341 3.40 2.67 -4.93
CA LEU A 341 3.58 2.37 -6.35
C LEU A 341 2.47 3.01 -7.20
N ALA A 342 1.21 2.94 -6.78
CA ALA A 342 0.10 3.55 -7.50
C ALA A 342 0.27 5.07 -7.61
N PHE A 343 0.64 5.75 -6.52
CA PHE A 343 0.91 7.18 -6.56
C PHE A 343 2.13 7.53 -7.44
N LEU A 344 3.19 6.72 -7.45
CA LEU A 344 4.30 6.90 -8.38
C LEU A 344 3.85 6.76 -9.84
N CYS A 345 3.04 5.74 -10.14
CA CYS A 345 2.53 5.50 -11.49
C CYS A 345 1.58 6.61 -11.96
N SER A 346 0.65 7.03 -11.09
CA SER A 346 -0.29 8.10 -11.42
C SER A 346 0.41 9.44 -11.61
N ALA A 347 1.35 9.78 -10.71
CA ALA A 347 2.05 11.06 -10.71
C ALA A 347 3.07 11.22 -11.86
N TYR A 348 3.60 10.12 -12.41
CA TYR A 348 4.62 10.17 -13.44
C TYR A 348 4.11 10.78 -14.74
N ASP A 349 4.83 11.76 -15.30
CA ASP A 349 4.58 12.33 -16.62
C ASP A 349 5.89 12.77 -17.30
N GLU A 350 5.86 12.83 -18.63
CA GLU A 350 6.91 13.40 -19.49
C GLU A 350 6.24 14.47 -20.34
N GLU A 351 6.52 15.71 -20.06
CA GLU A 351 5.91 16.87 -20.74
C GLU A 351 6.85 17.44 -21.80
N GLU A 352 6.30 17.71 -22.97
CA GLU A 352 6.98 18.50 -23.99
C GLU A 352 6.82 20.00 -23.70
N LEU A 353 7.91 20.72 -23.69
CA LEU A 353 7.94 22.15 -23.43
C LEU A 353 8.10 22.93 -24.74
N GLU A 354 7.78 24.21 -24.69
CA GLU A 354 8.06 25.13 -25.78
C GLU A 354 9.54 25.07 -26.22
N GLY A 355 9.79 24.84 -27.52
CA GLY A 355 11.15 24.69 -28.03
C GLY A 355 11.63 23.24 -28.19
N GLY A 356 10.81 22.23 -27.92
CA GLY A 356 11.11 20.81 -28.14
C GLY A 356 11.95 20.18 -27.01
N ASP A 357 12.12 20.88 -25.88
CA ASP A 357 12.69 20.29 -24.66
C ASP A 357 11.62 19.48 -23.92
N THR A 358 12.04 18.49 -23.14
CA THR A 358 11.15 17.63 -22.35
C THR A 358 11.48 17.72 -20.88
N ARG A 359 10.46 17.62 -20.01
CA ARG A 359 10.65 17.46 -18.58
C ARG A 359 9.98 16.19 -18.08
N THR A 360 10.69 15.45 -17.25
CA THR A 360 10.08 14.41 -16.41
C THR A 360 9.58 15.07 -15.13
N VAL A 361 8.35 14.79 -14.77
CA VAL A 361 7.71 15.38 -13.58
C VAL A 361 6.89 14.33 -12.84
N LEU A 362 6.86 14.44 -11.50
CA LEU A 362 5.97 13.68 -10.66
C LEU A 362 4.90 14.61 -10.07
N HIS A 363 3.67 14.49 -10.56
CA HIS A 363 2.51 15.30 -10.13
C HIS A 363 1.89 14.79 -8.82
N PHE A 364 2.71 14.62 -7.77
CA PHE A 364 2.17 14.24 -6.47
C PHE A 364 1.23 15.31 -5.92
N HIS A 365 0.13 14.85 -5.30
CA HIS A 365 -0.64 15.72 -4.42
C HIS A 365 0.30 16.34 -3.37
N PRO A 366 0.20 17.65 -3.05
CA PRO A 366 1.11 18.32 -2.12
C PRO A 366 1.26 17.62 -0.77
N ALA A 367 0.18 17.03 -0.24
CA ALA A 367 0.21 16.25 0.99
C ALA A 367 1.11 15.01 0.90
N LEU A 368 1.30 14.43 -0.28
CA LEU A 368 2.09 13.19 -0.49
C LEU A 368 3.54 13.49 -0.87
N ALA A 369 3.83 14.61 -1.51
CA ALA A 369 5.17 14.95 -2.00
C ALA A 369 6.25 14.73 -0.93
N PRO A 370 7.34 13.99 -1.23
CA PRO A 370 8.42 13.73 -0.28
C PRO A 370 9.10 14.99 0.22
N VAL A 371 9.46 15.87 -0.71
CA VAL A 371 9.94 17.22 -0.45
C VAL A 371 8.80 18.19 -0.72
N LYS A 372 8.48 19.03 0.25
CA LYS A 372 7.37 19.99 0.13
C LYS A 372 7.80 21.27 -0.58
N ILE A 373 9.00 21.72 -0.28
CA ILE A 373 9.51 23.01 -0.76
C ILE A 373 10.99 22.86 -1.13
N GLY A 374 11.34 23.20 -2.36
CA GLY A 374 12.72 23.37 -2.79
C GLY A 374 13.15 24.83 -2.57
N VAL A 375 14.16 25.09 -1.73
CA VAL A 375 14.71 26.44 -1.51
C VAL A 375 15.96 26.63 -2.36
N LEU A 376 15.87 27.54 -3.33
CA LEU A 376 16.82 27.67 -4.43
C LEU A 376 17.36 29.11 -4.49
N PRO A 377 18.61 29.38 -4.11
CA PRO A 377 19.20 30.69 -4.34
C PRO A 377 19.37 30.93 -5.83
N LEU A 378 19.02 32.10 -6.37
CA LEU A 378 19.25 32.43 -7.77
C LEU A 378 20.74 32.37 -8.14
N SER A 379 21.60 32.74 -7.21
CA SER A 379 23.08 32.74 -7.29
C SER A 379 23.67 32.29 -5.97
N LYS A 380 24.85 31.66 -5.99
CA LYS A 380 25.59 31.27 -4.77
C LYS A 380 25.90 32.46 -3.86
N LYS A 381 25.94 33.70 -4.38
CA LYS A 381 26.12 34.90 -3.59
C LYS A 381 24.96 35.17 -2.63
N LEU A 382 23.80 34.54 -2.89
CA LEU A 382 22.57 34.71 -2.13
C LEU A 382 22.31 33.53 -1.16
N ASN A 383 23.30 32.64 -0.99
CA ASN A 383 23.12 31.45 -0.13
C ASN A 383 22.73 31.85 1.31
N GLU A 384 23.35 32.87 1.89
CA GLU A 384 23.08 33.29 3.27
C GLU A 384 21.59 33.67 3.48
N GLY A 385 21.01 34.45 2.56
CA GLY A 385 19.59 34.79 2.61
C GLY A 385 18.69 33.59 2.40
N SER A 386 19.03 32.75 1.42
CA SER A 386 18.29 31.51 1.13
C SER A 386 18.34 30.53 2.28
N GLU A 387 19.48 30.37 2.96
CA GLU A 387 19.63 29.48 4.14
C GLU A 387 18.75 29.93 5.31
N LYS A 388 18.55 31.24 5.48
CA LYS A 388 17.62 31.77 6.49
C LYS A 388 16.17 31.39 6.17
N VAL A 389 15.78 31.48 4.89
CA VAL A 389 14.46 31.06 4.44
C VAL A 389 14.29 29.54 4.61
N TYR A 390 15.30 28.76 4.22
CA TYR A 390 15.31 27.31 4.44
C TYR A 390 15.16 26.96 5.93
N ALA A 391 15.95 27.59 6.80
CA ALA A 391 15.91 27.33 8.24
C ALA A 391 14.56 27.70 8.89
N MET A 392 13.84 28.67 8.31
CA MET A 392 12.49 29.03 8.72
C MET A 392 11.48 27.94 8.30
N LEU A 393 11.44 27.61 7.01
CA LEU A 393 10.45 26.67 6.44
C LEU A 393 10.67 25.23 6.89
N SER A 394 11.93 24.79 7.06
CA SER A 394 12.26 23.42 7.46
C SER A 394 11.83 23.03 8.89
N LYS A 395 11.37 23.99 9.69
CA LYS A 395 10.76 23.71 10.99
C LYS A 395 9.38 23.04 10.86
N TYR A 396 8.70 23.28 9.75
CA TYR A 396 7.31 22.85 9.52
C TYR A 396 7.17 21.87 8.35
N TYR A 397 8.06 21.98 7.35
CA TYR A 397 7.97 21.23 6.11
C TYR A 397 9.28 20.51 5.80
N ASN A 398 9.21 19.36 5.13
CA ASN A 398 10.40 18.73 4.57
C ASN A 398 10.88 19.54 3.37
N CYS A 399 11.97 20.25 3.53
CA CYS A 399 12.56 21.14 2.52
C CYS A 399 13.88 20.59 2.00
N GLU A 400 14.18 20.88 0.73
CA GLU A 400 15.50 20.66 0.13
C GLU A 400 16.14 21.98 -0.25
N PHE A 401 17.44 22.12 0.05
CA PHE A 401 18.25 23.27 -0.35
C PHE A 401 19.18 22.87 -1.50
N ASP A 402 19.10 23.55 -2.65
CA ASP A 402 19.94 23.24 -3.80
C ASP A 402 20.53 24.51 -4.45
N ASP A 403 21.87 24.64 -4.39
CA ASP A 403 22.64 25.70 -5.00
C ASP A 403 23.51 25.25 -6.21
N ARG A 404 23.31 24.00 -6.68
CA ARG A 404 24.14 23.38 -7.72
C ARG A 404 23.64 23.65 -9.14
N GLY A 405 24.53 24.11 -10.01
CA GLY A 405 24.20 24.40 -11.40
C GLY A 405 23.39 25.69 -11.57
N ASN A 406 22.72 25.87 -12.70
CA ASN A 406 21.83 27.01 -12.94
C ASN A 406 20.41 26.74 -12.40
N ILE A 407 19.64 27.81 -12.25
CA ILE A 407 18.29 27.76 -11.66
C ILE A 407 17.35 26.81 -12.45
N GLY A 408 17.41 26.81 -13.77
CA GLY A 408 16.58 25.92 -14.60
C GLY A 408 16.84 24.43 -14.32
N LYS A 409 18.12 24.04 -14.13
CA LYS A 409 18.47 22.66 -13.76
C LYS A 409 18.00 22.30 -12.34
N ARG A 410 17.96 23.28 -11.42
CA ARG A 410 17.44 23.07 -10.06
C ARG A 410 15.93 22.83 -10.09
N TYR A 411 15.18 23.62 -10.84
CA TYR A 411 13.74 23.38 -11.03
C TYR A 411 13.48 22.00 -11.61
N ARG A 412 14.23 21.57 -12.63
CA ARG A 412 14.08 20.22 -13.24
C ARG A 412 14.28 19.11 -12.22
N ARG A 413 15.31 19.21 -11.36
CA ARG A 413 15.52 18.21 -10.30
C ARG A 413 14.36 18.14 -9.32
N GLN A 414 13.77 19.28 -8.98
CA GLN A 414 12.61 19.33 -8.09
C GLN A 414 11.34 18.80 -8.77
N ASP A 415 11.13 19.11 -10.06
CA ASP A 415 10.03 18.56 -10.85
C ASP A 415 10.11 17.01 -10.92
N GLU A 416 11.31 16.44 -11.15
CA GLU A 416 11.55 15.00 -11.23
C GLU A 416 11.27 14.23 -9.93
N ILE A 417 11.39 14.86 -8.78
CA ILE A 417 11.09 14.26 -7.48
C ILE A 417 9.72 14.65 -6.93
N GLY A 418 8.97 15.46 -7.69
CA GLY A 418 7.60 15.83 -7.37
C GLY A 418 7.43 16.88 -6.30
N THR A 419 8.44 17.75 -6.09
CA THR A 419 8.34 18.91 -5.17
C THR A 419 7.31 19.90 -5.68
N PRO A 420 6.20 20.18 -4.96
CA PRO A 420 5.11 21.00 -5.50
C PRO A 420 5.48 22.48 -5.61
N PHE A 421 6.35 22.99 -4.74
CA PHE A 421 6.71 24.40 -4.74
C PHE A 421 8.22 24.60 -4.63
N CYS A 422 8.74 25.57 -5.41
CA CYS A 422 10.11 26.02 -5.30
C CYS A 422 10.14 27.49 -4.89
N VAL A 423 10.90 27.81 -3.85
CA VAL A 423 11.14 29.16 -3.35
C VAL A 423 12.49 29.63 -3.85
N THR A 424 12.52 30.65 -4.68
CA THR A 424 13.76 31.24 -5.20
C THR A 424 14.04 32.59 -4.49
N TYR A 425 15.19 32.64 -3.82
CA TYR A 425 15.73 33.86 -3.25
C TYR A 425 16.62 34.51 -4.30
N ASP A 426 16.30 35.72 -4.72
CA ASP A 426 16.97 36.50 -5.74
C ASP A 426 17.58 37.78 -5.21
N PHE A 427 18.17 38.63 -6.08
CA PHE A 427 18.82 39.88 -5.67
C PHE A 427 17.81 40.90 -5.17
N ASP A 428 16.57 40.88 -5.67
CA ASP A 428 15.53 41.79 -5.21
C ASP A 428 15.05 41.43 -3.79
N SER A 429 15.17 40.13 -3.43
CA SER A 429 14.81 39.63 -2.10
C SER A 429 15.55 40.29 -0.97
N GLU A 430 16.79 40.76 -1.21
CA GLU A 430 17.58 41.49 -0.22
C GLU A 430 17.03 42.92 0.05
N THR A 431 16.23 43.45 -0.86
CA THR A 431 15.69 44.82 -0.75
C THR A 431 14.22 44.85 -0.45
N ASP A 432 13.42 43.96 -1.04
CA ASP A 432 11.96 43.94 -0.88
C ASP A 432 11.46 42.95 0.18
N GLY A 433 12.33 42.03 0.66
CA GLY A 433 11.96 41.01 1.64
C GLY A 433 11.01 39.94 1.10
N CYS A 434 10.94 39.81 -0.21
CA CYS A 434 10.09 38.82 -0.88
C CYS A 434 10.92 37.76 -1.58
N VAL A 435 10.31 36.60 -1.88
CA VAL A 435 10.88 35.52 -2.69
C VAL A 435 9.93 35.17 -3.83
N THR A 436 10.46 34.54 -4.86
CA THR A 436 9.64 34.00 -5.92
C THR A 436 9.23 32.56 -5.57
N VAL A 437 7.93 32.29 -5.53
CA VAL A 437 7.38 30.92 -5.38
C VAL A 437 6.93 30.43 -6.74
N ARG A 438 7.48 29.27 -7.18
CA ARG A 438 7.09 28.60 -8.43
C ARG A 438 6.27 27.38 -8.11
N ASP A 439 5.11 27.30 -8.74
CA ASP A 439 4.27 26.09 -8.74
C ASP A 439 4.80 25.08 -9.76
N ARG A 440 4.92 23.80 -9.37
CA ARG A 440 5.42 22.70 -10.22
C ARG A 440 4.51 22.46 -11.42
N ASP A 441 3.18 22.43 -11.20
CA ASP A 441 2.22 21.96 -12.17
C ASP A 441 1.93 23.00 -13.25
N THR A 442 1.74 24.24 -12.85
CA THR A 442 1.49 25.37 -13.76
C THR A 442 2.75 26.03 -14.28
N MET A 443 3.89 25.85 -13.59
CA MET A 443 5.16 26.61 -13.76
C MET A 443 5.03 28.12 -13.54
N GLU A 444 3.87 28.58 -13.09
CA GLU A 444 3.65 29.98 -12.74
C GLU A 444 4.50 30.38 -11.53
N GLN A 445 4.85 31.65 -11.51
CA GLN A 445 5.68 32.22 -10.47
C GLN A 445 4.99 33.44 -9.88
N GLU A 446 4.98 33.53 -8.55
CA GLU A 446 4.45 34.69 -7.85
C GLU A 446 5.43 35.20 -6.81
N ARG A 447 5.33 36.51 -6.50
CA ARG A 447 6.17 37.16 -5.51
C ARG A 447 5.47 37.13 -4.16
N VAL A 448 6.09 36.51 -3.15
CA VAL A 448 5.52 36.34 -1.80
C VAL A 448 6.49 36.93 -0.76
N ALA A 449 5.97 37.69 0.19
CA ALA A 449 6.79 38.21 1.28
C ALA A 449 7.27 37.05 2.18
N ILE A 450 8.54 37.09 2.56
CA ILE A 450 9.15 36.05 3.41
C ILE A 450 8.39 35.92 4.74
N ALA A 451 7.88 37.02 5.27
CA ALA A 451 7.09 37.03 6.51
C ALA A 451 5.72 36.34 6.40
N ASP A 452 5.21 36.16 5.19
CA ASP A 452 3.90 35.55 4.93
C ASP A 452 3.99 34.11 4.43
N LEU A 453 5.21 33.57 4.23
CA LEU A 453 5.42 32.22 3.69
C LEU A 453 4.77 31.11 4.53
N ASP A 454 4.81 31.25 5.86
CA ASP A 454 4.20 30.23 6.74
C ASP A 454 2.69 30.12 6.47
N LYS A 455 1.98 31.23 6.43
CA LYS A 455 0.55 31.27 6.12
C LYS A 455 0.27 30.79 4.69
N TYR A 456 1.08 31.24 3.73
CA TYR A 456 0.95 30.83 2.33
C TYR A 456 1.02 29.31 2.17
N PHE A 457 2.00 28.67 2.79
CA PHE A 457 2.18 27.22 2.68
C PHE A 457 1.21 26.41 3.56
N ASP A 458 0.77 26.93 4.70
CA ASP A 458 -0.29 26.28 5.49
C ASP A 458 -1.57 26.11 4.67
N GLU A 459 -1.94 27.08 3.85
CA GLU A 459 -3.09 26.99 2.93
C GLU A 459 -2.87 25.99 1.80
N LYS A 460 -1.64 25.89 1.25
CA LYS A 460 -1.28 25.00 0.13
C LYS A 460 -1.14 23.53 0.54
N PHE A 461 -0.76 23.27 1.78
CA PHE A 461 -0.55 21.90 2.30
C PHE A 461 -1.69 21.42 3.20
N ALA A 462 -2.75 22.19 3.35
CA ALA A 462 -3.96 21.75 4.04
C ALA A 462 -4.55 20.52 3.35
N PHE A 463 -4.79 19.46 4.14
CA PHE A 463 -5.35 18.19 3.65
C PHE A 463 -6.22 17.56 4.73
#